data_74ef2d06169c6e73f65f4d9646713fb5
#
_entry.id   74ef2d06169c6e73f65f4d9646713fb5
#
_cell.length_a   1.000
_cell.length_b   1.000
_cell.length_c   1.000
_cell.angle_alpha   90.00
_cell.angle_beta   90.00
_cell.angle_gamma   90.00
#
_symmetry.space_group_name_H-M   'P 1'
#
loop_
_entity.id
_entity.type
_entity.pdbx_description
1 polymer ?
#
loop_
_entity_poly.entity_id
_entity_poly.type
_entity_poly.pdbx_seq_one_letter_code
_entity_poly.pdbx_strand_id
1 'polypeptide(L)'
;NVIFHYKMPKMARDEAKKIFDDAGVKIISIGHISLSEESEIEKLFEFAKFFGIKYMTVEAPKSALGIYDKLSAKYGIKAGLYNHPNRKSNPPPYSTPEKMLDAIRGKKNLGAFPDCGHWGRSGFDIVNCLKKLEGKLVGINIQDLSETKECETYGRGILPLESFMSEIERSGFDGLCVVMFDAANDHSQIDKIPHSVEYLTKRGLKK
;
A
#
# COMPACT_ATOMS: atom_id res chain seq x y z
N ASN A 1 17.28 -13.03 -16.83
CA ASN A 1 16.56 -12.31 -15.78
C ASN A 1 15.08 -12.30 -16.14
N VAL A 2 14.25 -12.95 -15.31
CA VAL A 2 12.79 -12.92 -15.46
C VAL A 2 12.28 -11.79 -14.58
N ILE A 3 11.55 -10.84 -15.18
CA ILE A 3 10.91 -9.76 -14.43
C ILE A 3 9.66 -10.35 -13.76
N PHE A 4 9.54 -10.17 -12.44
CA PHE A 4 8.35 -10.55 -11.68
C PHE A 4 7.17 -9.65 -12.07
N HIS A 5 6.28 -10.19 -12.92
CA HIS A 5 5.20 -9.43 -13.53
C HIS A 5 4.01 -10.34 -13.85
N TYR A 6 2.78 -9.84 -13.79
CA TYR A 6 1.56 -10.65 -14.03
C TYR A 6 1.47 -11.28 -15.43
N LYS A 7 2.25 -10.78 -16.42
CA LYS A 7 2.35 -11.36 -17.78
C LYS A 7 3.44 -12.42 -17.91
N MET A 8 4.16 -12.75 -16.83
CA MET A 8 5.21 -13.76 -16.91
C MET A 8 4.66 -15.15 -17.32
N PRO A 9 5.41 -15.95 -18.09
CA PRO A 9 5.00 -17.29 -18.50
C PRO A 9 4.77 -18.21 -17.30
N LYS A 10 3.92 -19.24 -17.50
CA LYS A 10 3.60 -20.21 -16.42
C LYS A 10 4.85 -20.81 -15.77
N MET A 11 5.81 -21.29 -16.58
CA MET A 11 7.06 -21.87 -16.05
C MET A 11 7.82 -20.89 -15.15
N ALA A 12 7.92 -19.62 -15.55
CA ALA A 12 8.57 -18.59 -14.75
C ALA A 12 7.80 -18.27 -13.47
N ARG A 13 6.46 -18.35 -13.48
CA ARG A 13 5.63 -18.21 -12.27
C ARG A 13 5.87 -19.37 -11.29
N ASP A 14 5.92 -20.59 -11.80
CA ASP A 14 6.16 -21.79 -10.99
C ASP A 14 7.55 -21.74 -10.34
N GLU A 15 8.58 -21.33 -11.11
CA GLU A 15 9.94 -21.12 -10.61
C GLU A 15 10.02 -20.00 -9.56
N ALA A 16 9.43 -18.85 -9.83
CA ALA A 16 9.39 -17.74 -8.88
C ALA A 16 8.70 -18.16 -7.58
N LYS A 17 7.55 -18.86 -7.68
CA LYS A 17 6.84 -19.36 -6.49
C LYS A 17 7.72 -20.29 -5.68
N LYS A 18 8.43 -21.22 -6.33
CA LYS A 18 9.37 -22.12 -5.65
C LYS A 18 10.48 -21.35 -4.92
N ILE A 19 11.05 -20.31 -5.53
CA ILE A 19 12.09 -19.46 -4.89
C ILE A 19 11.54 -18.82 -3.61
N PHE A 20 10.34 -18.25 -3.64
CA PHE A 20 9.72 -17.63 -2.45
C PHE A 20 9.40 -18.67 -1.38
N ASP A 21 8.85 -19.83 -1.78
CA ASP A 21 8.51 -20.91 -0.86
C ASP A 21 9.77 -21.47 -0.18
N ASP A 22 10.84 -21.75 -0.94
CA ASP A 22 12.13 -22.25 -0.42
C ASP A 22 12.79 -21.24 0.53
N ALA A 23 12.63 -19.93 0.27
CA ALA A 23 13.13 -18.86 1.13
C ALA A 23 12.23 -18.59 2.36
N GLY A 24 11.07 -19.23 2.47
CA GLY A 24 10.08 -18.95 3.53
C GLY A 24 9.45 -17.55 3.43
N VAL A 25 9.51 -16.91 2.25
CA VAL A 25 8.98 -15.57 2.02
C VAL A 25 7.58 -15.63 1.42
N LYS A 26 6.64 -14.90 2.02
CA LYS A 26 5.26 -14.77 1.51
C LYS A 26 5.08 -13.40 0.87
N ILE A 27 4.56 -13.38 -0.36
CA ILE A 27 4.14 -12.14 -1.02
C ILE A 27 2.73 -11.80 -0.54
N ILE A 28 2.60 -10.81 0.33
CA ILE A 28 1.31 -10.44 0.93
C ILE A 28 0.59 -9.38 0.10
N SER A 29 1.33 -8.46 -0.50
CA SER A 29 0.80 -7.31 -1.21
C SER A 29 1.59 -7.02 -2.48
N ILE A 30 0.92 -6.46 -3.49
CA ILE A 30 1.54 -5.91 -4.70
C ILE A 30 0.98 -4.52 -5.01
N GLY A 31 1.76 -3.69 -5.69
CA GLY A 31 1.36 -2.35 -6.17
C GLY A 31 2.54 -1.51 -6.60
N HIS A 32 2.30 -0.28 -7.07
CA HIS A 32 0.93 0.23 -7.28
C HIS A 32 0.49 0.00 -8.72
N ILE A 33 -0.79 -0.31 -8.86
CA ILE A 33 -1.36 -0.79 -10.10
C ILE A 33 -2.19 0.32 -10.77
N SER A 34 -1.92 0.60 -12.04
CA SER A 34 -2.62 1.62 -12.82
C SER A 34 -3.33 1.06 -14.07
N LEU A 35 -3.67 -0.23 -14.09
CA LEU A 35 -4.36 -0.86 -15.21
C LEU A 35 -5.80 -0.35 -15.36
N SER A 36 -6.28 -0.24 -16.61
CA SER A 36 -7.64 0.20 -16.92
C SER A 36 -8.48 -0.83 -17.67
N GLU A 37 -7.83 -1.75 -18.41
CA GLU A 37 -8.52 -2.77 -19.22
C GLU A 37 -8.92 -3.97 -18.37
N GLU A 38 -10.22 -4.36 -18.41
CA GLU A 38 -10.78 -5.42 -17.57
C GLU A 38 -10.01 -6.74 -17.74
N SER A 39 -9.67 -7.12 -18.97
CA SER A 39 -8.93 -8.35 -19.24
C SER A 39 -7.51 -8.37 -18.64
N GLU A 40 -6.86 -7.21 -18.55
CA GLU A 40 -5.52 -7.11 -17.95
C GLU A 40 -5.61 -7.07 -16.42
N ILE A 41 -6.63 -6.40 -15.88
CA ILE A 41 -6.91 -6.39 -14.43
C ILE A 41 -7.25 -7.82 -13.97
N GLU A 42 -8.07 -8.56 -14.72
CA GLU A 42 -8.41 -9.95 -14.35
C GLU A 42 -7.17 -10.86 -14.34
N LYS A 43 -6.30 -10.78 -15.35
CA LYS A 43 -5.01 -11.52 -15.35
C LYS A 43 -4.14 -11.17 -14.14
N LEU A 44 -4.14 -9.90 -13.71
CA LEU A 44 -3.44 -9.49 -12.51
C LEU A 44 -4.03 -10.14 -11.25
N PHE A 45 -5.36 -10.21 -11.13
CA PHE A 45 -6.01 -10.88 -10.00
C PHE A 45 -5.75 -12.40 -10.01
N GLU A 46 -5.74 -13.05 -11.17
CA GLU A 46 -5.33 -14.46 -11.31
C GLU A 46 -3.88 -14.68 -10.87
N PHE A 47 -2.97 -13.79 -11.28
CA PHE A 47 -1.59 -13.81 -10.84
C PHE A 47 -1.49 -13.63 -9.31
N ALA A 48 -2.18 -12.67 -8.76
CA ALA A 48 -2.20 -12.43 -7.32
C ALA A 48 -2.75 -13.64 -6.55
N LYS A 49 -3.81 -14.28 -7.06
CA LYS A 49 -4.37 -15.51 -6.49
C LYS A 49 -3.36 -16.66 -6.51
N PHE A 50 -2.62 -16.83 -7.61
CA PHE A 50 -1.60 -17.87 -7.75
C PHE A 50 -0.48 -17.75 -6.70
N PHE A 51 -0.02 -16.53 -6.41
CA PHE A 51 1.00 -16.26 -5.38
C PHE A 51 0.43 -16.15 -3.94
N GLY A 52 -0.88 -16.26 -3.76
CA GLY A 52 -1.51 -16.13 -2.45
C GLY A 52 -1.55 -14.69 -1.92
N ILE A 53 -1.37 -13.70 -2.80
CA ILE A 53 -1.43 -12.27 -2.48
C ILE A 53 -2.82 -11.91 -1.95
N LYS A 54 -2.88 -11.12 -0.90
CA LYS A 54 -4.12 -10.73 -0.21
C LYS A 54 -4.51 -9.28 -0.41
N TYR A 55 -3.54 -8.43 -0.75
CA TYR A 55 -3.72 -6.99 -0.84
C TYR A 55 -3.11 -6.45 -2.12
N MET A 56 -3.68 -5.37 -2.67
CA MET A 56 -3.05 -4.60 -3.74
C MET A 56 -3.34 -3.10 -3.60
N THR A 57 -2.33 -2.29 -3.93
CA THR A 57 -2.48 -0.83 -4.01
C THR A 57 -2.79 -0.43 -5.45
N VAL A 58 -3.78 0.46 -5.60
CA VAL A 58 -4.36 0.82 -6.91
C VAL A 58 -4.31 2.33 -7.11
N GLU A 59 -3.81 2.76 -8.25
CA GLU A 59 -3.85 4.14 -8.73
C GLU A 59 -4.44 4.22 -10.15
N ALA A 60 -5.41 3.38 -10.44
CA ALA A 60 -6.08 3.29 -11.73
C ALA A 60 -7.04 4.48 -11.97
N PRO A 61 -7.41 4.77 -13.24
CA PRO A 61 -8.43 5.76 -13.55
C PRO A 61 -9.78 5.44 -12.88
N LYS A 62 -10.53 6.48 -12.50
CA LYS A 62 -11.84 6.31 -11.83
C LYS A 62 -12.80 5.39 -12.60
N SER A 63 -12.75 5.40 -13.94
CA SER A 63 -13.55 4.53 -14.81
C SER A 63 -13.30 3.04 -14.61
N ALA A 64 -12.08 2.65 -14.20
CA ALA A 64 -11.71 1.26 -13.96
C ALA A 64 -12.04 0.75 -12.54
N LEU A 65 -12.34 1.64 -11.58
CA LEU A 65 -12.49 1.25 -10.17
C LEU A 65 -13.67 0.30 -9.93
N GLY A 66 -14.70 0.32 -10.78
CA GLY A 66 -15.78 -0.67 -10.73
C GLY A 66 -15.31 -2.09 -11.04
N ILE A 67 -14.31 -2.24 -11.91
CA ILE A 67 -13.69 -3.51 -12.26
C ILE A 67 -12.92 -4.06 -11.06
N TYR A 68 -12.09 -3.20 -10.41
CA TYR A 68 -11.36 -3.59 -9.19
C TYR A 68 -12.32 -4.01 -8.07
N ASP A 69 -13.41 -3.27 -7.85
CA ASP A 69 -14.42 -3.61 -6.83
C ASP A 69 -15.03 -5.00 -7.09
N LYS A 70 -15.45 -5.28 -8.33
CA LYS A 70 -16.01 -6.57 -8.78
C LYS A 70 -14.99 -7.70 -8.60
N LEU A 71 -13.75 -7.52 -9.07
CA LEU A 71 -12.72 -8.56 -9.04
C LEU A 71 -12.19 -8.78 -7.62
N SER A 72 -12.13 -7.76 -6.78
CA SER A 72 -11.83 -7.90 -5.36
C SER A 72 -12.79 -8.86 -4.67
N ALA A 73 -14.10 -8.74 -4.94
CA ALA A 73 -15.10 -9.69 -4.44
C ALA A 73 -14.89 -11.10 -5.00
N LYS A 74 -14.68 -11.20 -6.33
CA LYS A 74 -14.53 -12.50 -7.03
C LYS A 74 -13.34 -13.31 -6.52
N TYR A 75 -12.21 -12.66 -6.30
CA TYR A 75 -10.96 -13.32 -5.93
C TYR A 75 -10.65 -13.31 -4.42
N GLY A 76 -11.41 -12.57 -3.62
CA GLY A 76 -11.19 -12.41 -2.18
C GLY A 76 -9.89 -11.65 -1.88
N ILE A 77 -9.50 -10.71 -2.75
CA ILE A 77 -8.28 -9.89 -2.64
C ILE A 77 -8.70 -8.45 -2.34
N LYS A 78 -8.17 -7.88 -1.27
CA LYS A 78 -8.48 -6.51 -0.87
C LYS A 78 -7.69 -5.52 -1.73
N ALA A 79 -8.37 -4.69 -2.52
CA ALA A 79 -7.75 -3.61 -3.27
C ALA A 79 -8.02 -2.26 -2.59
N GLY A 80 -7.02 -1.39 -2.55
CA GLY A 80 -7.15 -0.07 -1.95
C GLY A 80 -6.45 1.02 -2.75
N LEU A 81 -7.06 2.22 -2.77
CA LEU A 81 -6.51 3.37 -3.47
C LEU A 81 -5.22 3.84 -2.81
N TYR A 82 -4.22 4.07 -3.64
CA TYR A 82 -2.90 4.56 -3.24
C TYR A 82 -2.78 6.06 -3.55
N ASN A 83 -2.05 6.78 -2.71
CA ASN A 83 -1.73 8.19 -2.94
C ASN A 83 -0.26 8.38 -3.25
N HIS A 84 0.04 9.35 -4.08
CA HIS A 84 1.36 9.95 -4.23
C HIS A 84 1.39 11.37 -3.64
N PRO A 85 2.59 11.94 -3.40
CA PRO A 85 2.69 13.31 -2.91
C PRO A 85 1.94 14.29 -3.80
N ASN A 86 1.25 15.25 -3.20
CA ASN A 86 0.50 16.25 -3.95
C ASN A 86 1.45 17.16 -4.73
N ARG A 87 1.25 17.26 -6.04
CA ARG A 87 2.04 18.10 -6.95
C ARG A 87 1.17 19.25 -7.43
N LYS A 88 1.73 20.48 -7.40
CA LYS A 88 0.98 21.69 -7.83
C LYS A 88 0.55 21.62 -9.29
N SER A 89 1.40 21.14 -10.19
CA SER A 89 1.18 21.17 -11.64
C SER A 89 0.42 19.95 -12.19
N ASN A 90 0.29 18.87 -11.47
CA ASN A 90 -0.46 17.67 -11.87
C ASN A 90 -0.73 16.83 -10.62
N PRO A 91 -1.75 17.19 -9.83
CA PRO A 91 -2.02 16.47 -8.59
C PRO A 91 -2.45 15.02 -8.89
N PRO A 92 -1.87 14.03 -8.22
CA PRO A 92 -2.30 12.63 -8.36
C PRO A 92 -3.79 12.48 -8.02
N PRO A 93 -4.49 11.51 -8.65
CA PRO A 93 -5.94 11.40 -8.56
C PRO A 93 -6.45 11.16 -7.13
N TYR A 94 -5.64 10.51 -6.28
CA TYR A 94 -6.03 10.09 -4.92
C TYR A 94 -5.13 10.70 -3.84
N SER A 95 -4.57 11.89 -4.09
CA SER A 95 -3.57 12.53 -3.22
C SER A 95 -4.10 12.95 -1.84
N THR A 96 -5.41 13.05 -1.65
CA THR A 96 -6.04 13.40 -0.37
C THR A 96 -7.10 12.38 0.07
N PRO A 97 -7.40 12.26 1.37
CA PRO A 97 -8.46 11.41 1.87
C PRO A 97 -9.82 11.66 1.22
N GLU A 98 -10.17 12.93 0.99
CA GLU A 98 -11.46 13.30 0.36
C GLU A 98 -11.57 12.76 -1.08
N LYS A 99 -10.47 12.85 -1.85
CA LYS A 99 -10.43 12.29 -3.21
C LYS A 99 -10.53 10.76 -3.20
N MET A 100 -9.92 10.10 -2.22
CA MET A 100 -10.07 8.65 -2.04
C MET A 100 -11.52 8.30 -1.71
N LEU A 101 -12.11 8.96 -0.71
CA LEU A 101 -13.50 8.72 -0.30
C LEU A 101 -14.50 8.94 -1.43
N ASP A 102 -14.31 10.01 -2.21
CA ASP A 102 -15.14 10.27 -3.39
C ASP A 102 -15.02 9.13 -4.43
N ALA A 103 -13.81 8.66 -4.69
CA ALA A 103 -13.56 7.63 -5.69
C ALA A 103 -14.08 6.23 -5.28
N ILE A 104 -14.07 5.88 -3.99
CA ILE A 104 -14.60 4.60 -3.48
C ILE A 104 -16.07 4.66 -3.08
N ARG A 105 -16.73 5.82 -3.23
CA ARG A 105 -18.15 5.96 -2.92
C ARG A 105 -18.99 4.91 -3.67
N GLY A 106 -19.81 4.17 -2.93
CA GLY A 106 -20.64 3.09 -3.48
C GLY A 106 -19.90 1.80 -3.81
N LYS A 107 -18.59 1.73 -3.61
CA LYS A 107 -17.81 0.49 -3.74
C LYS A 107 -17.86 -0.29 -2.42
N LYS A 108 -18.02 -1.61 -2.50
CA LYS A 108 -18.14 -2.48 -1.32
C LYS A 108 -16.84 -3.22 -1.00
N ASN A 109 -16.01 -3.47 -2.03
CA ASN A 109 -14.82 -4.32 -1.94
C ASN A 109 -13.54 -3.56 -2.31
N LEU A 110 -13.64 -2.27 -2.58
CA LEU A 110 -12.53 -1.36 -2.83
C LEU A 110 -12.46 -0.33 -1.70
N GLY A 111 -11.30 -0.20 -1.06
CA GLY A 111 -11.07 0.74 0.03
C GLY A 111 -9.93 1.71 -0.24
N ALA A 112 -9.36 2.24 0.84
CA ALA A 112 -8.18 3.08 0.81
C ALA A 112 -6.96 2.29 1.32
N PHE A 113 -5.82 2.48 0.67
CA PHE A 113 -4.52 1.95 1.08
C PHE A 113 -3.48 3.06 0.99
N PRO A 114 -3.59 4.08 1.86
CA PRO A 114 -2.74 5.26 1.78
C PRO A 114 -1.30 5.00 2.22
N ASP A 115 -0.45 5.94 1.83
CA ASP A 115 0.91 6.09 2.31
C ASP A 115 1.02 7.37 3.14
N CYS A 116 1.34 7.25 4.43
CA CYS A 116 1.41 8.38 5.34
C CYS A 116 2.61 9.30 5.05
N GLY A 117 3.72 8.75 4.53
CA GLY A 117 4.88 9.55 4.13
C GLY A 117 4.56 10.48 2.97
N HIS A 118 3.74 10.05 2.02
CA HIS A 118 3.30 10.90 0.92
C HIS A 118 2.38 12.05 1.39
N TRP A 119 1.56 11.82 2.40
CA TRP A 119 0.82 12.90 3.07
C TRP A 119 1.77 13.86 3.79
N GLY A 120 2.76 13.32 4.52
CA GLY A 120 3.78 14.13 5.19
C GLY A 120 4.60 14.99 4.23
N ARG A 121 5.03 14.42 3.08
CA ARG A 121 5.72 15.17 2.01
C ARG A 121 4.85 16.29 1.45
N SER A 122 3.53 16.11 1.47
CA SER A 122 2.55 17.10 1.02
C SER A 122 2.19 18.14 2.09
N GLY A 123 2.73 18.01 3.31
CA GLY A 123 2.44 18.92 4.43
C GLY A 123 1.07 18.70 5.07
N PHE A 124 0.46 17.53 4.88
CA PHE A 124 -0.80 17.20 5.53
C PHE A 124 -0.59 16.68 6.95
N ASP A 125 -1.54 16.93 7.83
CA ASP A 125 -1.66 16.26 9.12
C ASP A 125 -2.04 14.79 8.88
N ILE A 126 -1.08 13.89 9.05
CA ILE A 126 -1.25 12.45 8.73
C ILE A 126 -2.26 11.78 9.66
N VAL A 127 -2.38 12.23 10.91
CA VAL A 127 -3.36 11.70 11.87
C VAL A 127 -4.77 12.07 11.45
N ASN A 128 -4.99 13.33 11.07
CA ASN A 128 -6.28 13.79 10.57
C ASN A 128 -6.66 13.11 9.24
N CYS A 129 -5.67 12.90 8.35
CA CYS A 129 -5.89 12.12 7.12
C CYS A 129 -6.38 10.70 7.41
N LEU A 130 -5.77 10.03 8.39
CA LEU A 130 -6.15 8.69 8.82
C LEU A 130 -7.59 8.65 9.37
N LYS A 131 -7.92 9.58 10.28
CA LYS A 131 -9.27 9.72 10.86
C LYS A 131 -10.36 9.83 9.79
N LYS A 132 -10.12 10.61 8.74
CA LYS A 132 -11.08 10.77 7.64
C LYS A 132 -11.36 9.46 6.89
N LEU A 133 -10.42 8.51 6.89
CA LEU A 133 -10.54 7.23 6.21
C LEU A 133 -11.01 6.09 7.13
N GLU A 134 -11.37 6.38 8.37
CA GLU A 134 -11.86 5.37 9.32
C GLU A 134 -12.99 4.53 8.72
N GLY A 135 -12.91 3.20 8.87
CA GLY A 135 -13.85 2.24 8.28
C GLY A 135 -13.76 2.06 6.76
N LYS A 136 -12.78 2.71 6.10
CA LYS A 136 -12.53 2.58 4.66
C LYS A 136 -11.13 2.06 4.33
N LEU A 137 -10.29 1.88 5.32
CA LEU A 137 -8.93 1.39 5.16
C LEU A 137 -8.91 -0.11 4.89
N VAL A 138 -8.09 -0.54 3.94
CA VAL A 138 -7.75 -1.95 3.70
C VAL A 138 -6.28 -2.23 3.99
N GLY A 139 -5.43 -1.23 3.93
CA GLY A 139 -4.02 -1.28 4.29
C GLY A 139 -3.47 0.12 4.48
N ILE A 140 -2.26 0.22 5.03
CA ILE A 140 -1.55 1.48 5.27
C ILE A 140 -0.06 1.24 5.02
N ASN A 141 0.55 2.04 4.14
CA ASN A 141 2.00 2.17 4.07
C ASN A 141 2.45 3.20 5.12
N ILE A 142 3.34 2.78 5.99
CA ILE A 142 3.90 3.63 7.04
C ILE A 142 5.29 4.05 6.62
N GLN A 143 5.59 5.32 6.74
CA GLN A 143 6.92 5.92 6.55
C GLN A 143 7.18 6.92 7.67
N ASP A 144 8.46 7.13 7.98
CA ASP A 144 8.91 8.33 8.68
C ASP A 144 9.79 9.16 7.75
N LEU A 145 9.87 10.45 7.98
CA LEU A 145 10.58 11.38 7.11
C LEU A 145 11.58 12.20 7.91
N SER A 146 12.76 12.43 7.33
CA SER A 146 13.71 13.44 7.80
C SER A 146 13.19 14.87 7.56
N GLU A 147 13.90 15.87 8.08
CA GLU A 147 13.63 17.27 7.79
C GLU A 147 13.70 17.61 6.29
N THR A 148 14.53 16.88 5.53
CA THR A 148 14.62 17.00 4.06
C THR A 148 13.56 16.20 3.32
N LYS A 149 12.62 15.55 4.04
CA LYS A 149 11.52 14.72 3.52
C LYS A 149 11.97 13.41 2.85
N GLU A 150 13.19 12.98 3.09
CA GLU A 150 13.67 11.65 2.75
C GLU A 150 13.21 10.63 3.77
N CYS A 151 13.21 9.33 3.40
CA CYS A 151 12.84 8.27 4.33
C CYS A 151 13.79 8.19 5.52
N GLU A 152 13.23 8.10 6.73
CA GLU A 152 13.98 7.99 7.97
C GLU A 152 13.57 6.75 8.76
N THR A 153 14.44 6.31 9.67
CA THR A 153 14.14 5.25 10.64
C THR A 153 12.96 5.68 11.51
N TYR A 154 11.97 4.82 11.69
CA TYR A 154 10.75 5.18 12.40
C TYR A 154 11.01 5.63 13.84
N GLY A 155 10.38 6.76 14.19
CA GLY A 155 10.55 7.43 15.47
C GLY A 155 11.79 8.33 15.55
N ARG A 156 12.57 8.45 14.48
CA ARG A 156 13.69 9.39 14.37
C ARG A 156 13.41 10.55 13.41
N GLY A 157 12.31 10.49 12.70
CA GLY A 157 11.89 11.51 11.75
C GLY A 157 10.97 12.56 12.35
N ILE A 158 10.37 13.34 11.46
CA ILE A 158 9.54 14.50 11.82
C ILE A 158 8.04 14.17 11.85
N LEU A 159 7.62 12.98 11.39
CA LEU A 159 6.21 12.65 11.40
C LEU A 159 5.74 12.25 12.79
N PRO A 160 4.50 12.61 13.20
CA PRO A 160 3.96 12.27 14.50
C PRO A 160 3.51 10.79 14.55
N LEU A 161 4.47 9.86 14.33
CA LEU A 161 4.17 8.43 14.20
C LEU A 161 3.55 7.83 15.47
N GLU A 162 3.88 8.33 16.66
CA GLU A 162 3.24 7.84 17.90
C GLU A 162 1.74 8.13 17.91
N SER A 163 1.37 9.37 17.59
CA SER A 163 -0.05 9.75 17.47
C SER A 163 -0.75 9.01 16.33
N PHE A 164 -0.03 8.76 15.23
CA PHE A 164 -0.54 8.00 14.09
C PHE A 164 -0.81 6.54 14.47
N MET A 165 0.10 5.89 15.19
CA MET A 165 -0.06 4.52 15.68
C MET A 165 -1.19 4.42 16.71
N SER A 166 -1.29 5.39 17.63
CA SER A 166 -2.39 5.46 18.58
C SER A 166 -3.76 5.59 17.89
N GLU A 167 -3.81 6.30 16.77
CA GLU A 167 -5.04 6.42 15.98
C GLU A 167 -5.39 5.11 15.23
N ILE A 168 -4.40 4.38 14.72
CA ILE A 168 -4.60 3.04 14.15
C ILE A 168 -5.23 2.11 15.20
N GLU A 169 -4.67 2.09 16.40
CA GLU A 169 -5.17 1.28 17.51
C GLU A 169 -6.59 1.70 17.92
N ARG A 170 -6.83 3.01 18.13
CA ARG A 170 -8.14 3.56 18.49
C ARG A 170 -9.22 3.17 17.48
N SER A 171 -8.90 3.20 16.18
CA SER A 171 -9.86 2.88 15.11
C SER A 171 -10.20 1.39 15.02
N GLY A 172 -9.48 0.52 15.73
CA GLY A 172 -9.63 -0.93 15.63
C GLY A 172 -9.24 -1.49 14.26
N PHE A 173 -8.40 -0.77 13.50
CA PHE A 173 -7.95 -1.23 12.18
C PHE A 173 -7.16 -2.54 12.30
N ASP A 174 -7.62 -3.57 11.59
CA ASP A 174 -7.05 -4.92 11.57
C ASP A 174 -6.43 -5.31 10.21
N GLY A 175 -6.29 -4.34 9.31
CA GLY A 175 -5.73 -4.55 7.97
C GLY A 175 -4.20 -4.57 7.93
N LEU A 176 -3.65 -4.53 6.73
CA LEU A 176 -2.19 -4.61 6.50
C LEU A 176 -1.50 -3.27 6.81
N CYS A 177 -0.52 -3.29 7.71
CA CYS A 177 0.47 -2.23 7.86
C CYS A 177 1.78 -2.64 7.19
N VAL A 178 2.30 -1.79 6.32
CA VAL A 178 3.53 -2.04 5.56
C VAL A 178 4.62 -1.10 6.03
N VAL A 179 5.78 -1.63 6.36
CA VAL A 179 7.01 -0.83 6.52
C VAL A 179 7.47 -0.42 5.14
N MET A 180 7.39 0.87 4.83
CA MET A 180 7.71 1.39 3.52
C MET A 180 8.91 2.33 3.55
N PHE A 181 9.85 2.10 2.63
CA PHE A 181 10.94 2.99 2.32
C PHE A 181 10.90 3.31 0.83
N ASP A 182 10.59 4.54 0.50
CA ASP A 182 10.49 5.03 -0.87
C ASP A 182 11.84 5.60 -1.32
N ALA A 183 12.78 4.71 -1.57
CA ALA A 183 14.14 5.04 -1.95
C ALA A 183 14.54 4.24 -3.19
N ALA A 184 14.23 4.79 -4.36
CA ALA A 184 14.58 4.16 -5.62
C ALA A 184 16.11 3.91 -5.71
N ASN A 185 16.51 2.64 -5.74
CA ASN A 185 17.90 2.19 -5.89
C ASN A 185 18.88 2.56 -4.75
N ASP A 186 18.40 3.04 -3.60
CA ASP A 186 19.23 3.31 -2.43
C ASP A 186 19.17 2.13 -1.44
N HIS A 187 20.11 1.21 -1.59
CA HIS A 187 20.24 0.06 -0.71
C HIS A 187 20.64 0.42 0.74
N SER A 188 21.10 1.65 1.01
CA SER A 188 21.44 2.11 2.35
C SER A 188 20.23 2.15 3.29
N GLN A 189 19.01 2.17 2.74
CA GLN A 189 17.77 2.14 3.53
C GLN A 189 17.50 0.78 4.18
N ILE A 190 18.15 -0.31 3.70
CA ILE A 190 17.92 -1.68 4.21
C ILE A 190 18.22 -1.77 5.71
N ASP A 191 19.28 -1.09 6.17
CA ASP A 191 19.69 -1.09 7.58
C ASP A 191 18.66 -0.40 8.50
N LYS A 192 17.80 0.45 7.96
CA LYS A 192 16.72 1.12 8.70
C LYS A 192 15.51 0.21 8.96
N ILE A 193 15.33 -0.85 8.15
CA ILE A 193 14.15 -1.72 8.20
C ILE A 193 14.00 -2.46 9.53
N PRO A 194 15.05 -3.14 10.07
CA PRO A 194 14.92 -3.87 11.34
C PRO A 194 14.47 -2.98 12.49
N HIS A 195 15.05 -1.79 12.63
CA HIS A 195 14.69 -0.82 13.65
C HIS A 195 13.26 -0.31 13.50
N SER A 196 12.82 -0.08 12.26
CA SER A 196 11.46 0.38 11.97
C SER A 196 10.42 -0.69 12.26
N VAL A 197 10.73 -1.97 11.95
CA VAL A 197 9.89 -3.11 12.34
C VAL A 197 9.80 -3.25 13.86
N GLU A 198 10.93 -3.09 14.57
CA GLU A 198 10.96 -3.13 16.03
C GLU A 198 10.11 -1.99 16.64
N TYR A 199 10.23 -0.78 16.08
CA TYR A 199 9.43 0.38 16.51
C TYR A 199 7.92 0.07 16.44
N LEU A 200 7.45 -0.50 15.34
CA LEU A 200 6.03 -0.83 15.16
C LEU A 200 5.59 -1.99 16.07
N THR A 201 6.42 -3.03 16.20
CA THR A 201 6.08 -4.20 17.04
C THR A 201 5.97 -3.86 18.53
N LYS A 202 6.82 -2.98 19.04
CA LYS A 202 6.73 -2.46 20.42
C LYS A 202 5.43 -1.68 20.69
N ARG A 203 4.75 -1.22 19.66
CA ARG A 203 3.47 -0.50 19.70
C ARG A 203 2.25 -1.39 19.35
N GLY A 204 2.41 -2.70 19.45
CA GLY A 204 1.30 -3.65 19.34
C GLY A 204 1.00 -4.16 17.94
N LEU A 205 1.67 -3.71 16.89
CA LEU A 205 1.51 -4.32 15.57
C LEU A 205 2.12 -5.73 15.56
N LYS A 206 1.31 -6.70 15.18
CA LYS A 206 1.75 -8.10 15.05
C LYS A 206 2.54 -8.28 13.74
N LYS A 207 3.59 -9.11 13.81
CA LYS A 207 4.33 -9.54 12.63
C LYS A 207 3.49 -10.47 11.76
#